data_d903b6d1d2e98bb70f2082bae531ab9d
#
_entry.id   d903b6d1d2e98bb70f2082bae531ab9d
#
_cell.length_a   1.000
_cell.length_b   1.000
_cell.length_c   1.000
_cell.angle_alpha   90.00
_cell.angle_beta   90.00
_cell.angle_gamma   90.00
#
_symmetry.space_group_name_H-M   'P 1'
#
loop_
_entity.id
_entity.type
_entity.pdbx_description
1 polymer ?
#
loop_
_entity_poly.entity_id
_entity_poly.type
_entity_poly.pdbx_seq_one_letter_code
_entity_poly.pdbx_strand_id
1 'polypeptide(L)'
;KSLGMIIHYHNRSKLSDEKGQGATYHDNLKDLLAVSDVLSICCPASKETIDMINKYTIEYLPKGAVVTNVARGDIVDDEALIDALNRRKVYAVGLDVYKNEPNLNPGYLKYKSAFILPHLGSATKETRTAMANLAIDNIDEFFKTGDCKNKVN
;
A
#
# COMPACT_ATOMS: atom_id res chain seq x y z
N LYS A 1 -17.08 -0.18 -5.17
CA LYS A 1 -18.32 -0.28 -5.98
C LYS A 1 -19.56 0.05 -5.16
N SER A 2 -19.74 -0.58 -4.00
CA SER A 2 -20.91 -0.35 -3.13
C SER A 2 -21.10 1.12 -2.70
N LEU A 3 -20.04 1.91 -2.69
CA LEU A 3 -20.06 3.35 -2.43
C LEU A 3 -20.15 4.20 -3.72
N GLY A 4 -20.44 3.60 -4.88
CA GLY A 4 -20.57 4.31 -6.15
C GLY A 4 -19.24 4.64 -6.85
N MET A 5 -18.09 4.20 -6.32
CA MET A 5 -16.79 4.44 -6.97
C MET A 5 -16.58 3.53 -8.18
N ILE A 6 -15.97 4.09 -9.24
CA ILE A 6 -15.46 3.35 -10.38
C ILE A 6 -14.08 2.82 -9.98
N ILE A 7 -13.86 1.51 -10.16
CA ILE A 7 -12.62 0.86 -9.75
C ILE A 7 -11.69 0.71 -10.95
N HIS A 8 -10.49 1.25 -10.80
CA HIS A 8 -9.37 1.09 -11.72
C HIS A 8 -8.22 0.38 -11.00
N TYR A 9 -7.37 -0.33 -11.73
CA TYR A 9 -6.18 -0.94 -11.16
C TYR A 9 -5.03 -1.03 -12.17
N HIS A 10 -3.83 -1.06 -11.62
CA HIS A 10 -2.59 -1.41 -12.29
C HIS A 10 -1.91 -2.53 -11.50
N ASN A 11 -1.38 -3.52 -12.20
CA ASN A 11 -0.64 -4.63 -11.63
C ASN A 11 0.34 -5.17 -12.69
N ARG A 12 1.34 -5.95 -12.30
CA ARG A 12 2.30 -6.59 -13.24
C ARG A 12 1.62 -7.42 -14.34
N SER A 13 0.45 -7.97 -14.04
CA SER A 13 -0.38 -8.69 -15.02
C SER A 13 -1.85 -8.35 -14.82
N LYS A 14 -2.60 -8.33 -15.91
CA LYS A 14 -4.04 -8.17 -15.88
C LYS A 14 -4.69 -9.36 -15.15
N LEU A 15 -5.64 -9.07 -14.28
CA LEU A 15 -6.44 -10.10 -13.60
C LEU A 15 -7.42 -10.75 -14.59
N SER A 16 -7.84 -12.00 -14.32
CA SER A 16 -8.98 -12.60 -15.00
C SER A 16 -10.26 -11.79 -14.74
N ASP A 17 -11.24 -11.87 -15.63
CA ASP A 17 -12.51 -11.11 -15.48
C ASP A 17 -13.22 -11.41 -14.16
N GLU A 18 -13.18 -12.67 -13.70
CA GLU A 18 -13.71 -13.09 -12.42
C GLU A 18 -13.04 -12.36 -11.24
N LYS A 19 -11.69 -12.30 -11.22
CA LYS A 19 -10.92 -11.62 -10.16
C LYS A 19 -11.00 -10.10 -10.28
N GLY A 20 -11.05 -9.57 -11.49
CA GLY A 20 -11.16 -8.14 -11.78
C GLY A 20 -12.51 -7.56 -11.39
N GLN A 21 -13.57 -8.38 -11.35
CA GLN A 21 -14.93 -7.99 -10.93
C GLN A 21 -15.42 -6.71 -11.63
N GLY A 22 -15.05 -6.51 -12.91
CA GLY A 22 -15.40 -5.34 -13.72
C GLY A 22 -14.64 -4.06 -13.33
N ALA A 23 -13.45 -4.17 -12.72
CA ALA A 23 -12.52 -3.06 -12.60
C ALA A 23 -11.77 -2.84 -13.91
N THR A 24 -11.43 -1.58 -14.23
CA THR A 24 -10.68 -1.22 -15.41
C THR A 24 -9.18 -1.41 -15.19
N TYR A 25 -8.53 -2.23 -16.03
CA TYR A 25 -7.08 -2.43 -15.99
C TYR A 25 -6.35 -1.32 -16.76
N HIS A 26 -5.22 -0.89 -16.23
CA HIS A 26 -4.27 0.00 -16.88
C HIS A 26 -2.91 -0.68 -17.00
N ASP A 27 -2.35 -0.73 -18.22
CA ASP A 27 -1.05 -1.35 -18.49
C ASP A 27 0.11 -0.63 -17.84
N ASN A 28 -0.03 0.67 -17.59
CA ASN A 28 1.00 1.47 -16.97
C ASN A 28 0.45 2.29 -15.80
N LEU A 29 1.34 2.60 -14.88
CA LEU A 29 1.01 3.34 -13.67
C LEU A 29 0.49 4.75 -13.95
N LYS A 30 1.05 5.44 -14.96
CA LYS A 30 0.66 6.81 -15.32
C LYS A 30 -0.82 6.92 -15.64
N ASP A 31 -1.34 5.97 -16.43
CA ASP A 31 -2.74 5.99 -16.85
C ASP A 31 -3.69 5.67 -15.69
N LEU A 32 -3.26 4.80 -14.76
CA LEU A 32 -3.99 4.61 -13.51
C LEU A 32 -4.01 5.90 -12.69
N LEU A 33 -2.85 6.52 -12.47
CA LEU A 33 -2.74 7.72 -11.64
C LEU A 33 -3.60 8.86 -12.19
N ALA A 34 -3.65 9.03 -13.51
CA ALA A 34 -4.40 10.11 -14.15
C ALA A 34 -5.93 10.08 -13.90
N VAL A 35 -6.47 8.92 -13.53
CA VAL A 35 -7.91 8.73 -13.25
C VAL A 35 -8.20 8.45 -11.77
N SER A 36 -7.19 8.52 -10.91
CA SER A 36 -7.30 8.14 -9.49
C SER A 36 -7.61 9.34 -8.61
N ASP A 37 -8.88 9.59 -8.34
CA ASP A 37 -9.29 10.54 -7.27
C ASP A 37 -8.88 10.00 -5.88
N VAL A 38 -8.89 8.69 -5.72
CA VAL A 38 -8.39 7.97 -4.54
C VAL A 38 -7.40 6.90 -4.99
N LEU A 39 -6.14 7.07 -4.66
CA LEU A 39 -5.09 6.07 -4.90
C LEU A 39 -4.91 5.20 -3.66
N SER A 40 -5.10 3.88 -3.80
CA SER A 40 -4.81 2.90 -2.75
C SER A 40 -3.61 2.04 -3.14
N ILE A 41 -2.54 2.10 -2.34
CA ILE A 41 -1.30 1.36 -2.56
C ILE A 41 -1.40 0.03 -1.82
N CYS A 42 -1.42 -1.09 -2.60
CA CYS A 42 -1.60 -2.45 -2.09
C CYS A 42 -0.55 -3.44 -2.63
N CYS A 43 0.44 -2.99 -3.42
CA CYS A 43 1.48 -3.84 -3.99
C CYS A 43 2.60 -4.12 -2.98
N PRO A 44 3.35 -5.23 -3.09
CA PRO A 44 4.51 -5.49 -2.26
C PRO A 44 5.66 -4.54 -2.60
N ALA A 45 6.53 -4.26 -1.61
CA ALA A 45 7.80 -3.58 -1.86
C ALA A 45 8.76 -4.50 -2.62
N SER A 46 9.38 -3.97 -3.65
CA SER A 46 10.41 -4.64 -4.46
C SER A 46 11.32 -3.57 -5.07
N LYS A 47 12.38 -3.97 -5.75
CA LYS A 47 13.26 -3.02 -6.45
C LYS A 47 12.52 -2.13 -7.46
N GLU A 48 11.45 -2.65 -8.06
CA GLU A 48 10.62 -1.95 -9.05
C GLU A 48 9.59 -1.02 -8.42
N THR A 49 9.24 -1.23 -7.14
CA THR A 49 8.19 -0.47 -6.46
C THR A 49 8.71 0.49 -5.38
N ILE A 50 10.01 0.43 -5.04
CA ILE A 50 10.64 1.43 -4.16
C ILE A 50 10.52 2.82 -4.81
N ASP A 51 10.05 3.79 -4.02
CA ASP A 51 9.80 5.16 -4.47
C ASP A 51 8.95 5.25 -5.76
N MET A 52 8.07 4.28 -5.97
CA MET A 52 7.18 4.28 -7.14
C MET A 52 6.24 5.48 -7.13
N ILE A 53 5.79 5.91 -5.95
CA ILE A 53 5.05 7.16 -5.76
C ILE A 53 6.04 8.23 -5.30
N ASN A 54 6.43 9.09 -6.23
CA ASN A 54 7.48 10.09 -6.07
C ASN A 54 7.06 11.43 -6.69
N LYS A 55 7.94 12.42 -6.67
CA LYS A 55 7.68 13.78 -7.19
C LYS A 55 7.24 13.83 -8.66
N TYR A 56 7.59 12.83 -9.47
CA TYR A 56 7.19 12.79 -10.88
C TYR A 56 5.85 12.09 -11.07
N THR A 57 5.66 10.96 -10.38
CA THR A 57 4.43 10.15 -10.52
C THR A 57 3.23 10.81 -9.84
N ILE A 58 3.42 11.51 -8.73
CA ILE A 58 2.37 12.28 -8.05
C ILE A 58 1.75 13.34 -8.98
N GLU A 59 2.51 13.90 -9.93
CA GLU A 59 1.99 14.92 -10.83
C GLU A 59 0.91 14.38 -11.79
N TYR A 60 0.85 13.09 -12.02
CA TYR A 60 -0.23 12.48 -12.82
C TYR A 60 -1.57 12.37 -12.07
N LEU A 61 -1.58 12.40 -10.74
CA LEU A 61 -2.83 12.37 -9.98
C LEU A 61 -3.71 13.58 -10.31
N PRO A 62 -5.03 13.48 -10.24
CA PRO A 62 -5.92 14.64 -10.22
C PRO A 62 -5.57 15.58 -9.06
N LYS A 63 -5.80 16.87 -9.24
CA LYS A 63 -5.64 17.84 -8.15
C LYS A 63 -6.64 17.53 -7.03
N GLY A 64 -6.15 17.44 -5.81
CA GLY A 64 -6.97 17.14 -4.64
C GLY A 64 -7.19 15.62 -4.43
N ALA A 65 -6.41 14.77 -5.08
CA ALA A 65 -6.47 13.33 -4.87
C ALA A 65 -6.22 12.94 -3.40
N VAL A 66 -6.74 11.81 -2.99
CA VAL A 66 -6.45 11.17 -1.70
C VAL A 66 -5.52 9.99 -1.93
N VAL A 67 -4.46 9.87 -1.11
CA VAL A 67 -3.50 8.76 -1.21
C VAL A 67 -3.55 7.93 0.06
N THR A 68 -3.69 6.61 -0.08
CA THR A 68 -3.62 5.67 1.04
C THR A 68 -2.52 4.63 0.82
N ASN A 69 -1.78 4.32 1.87
CA ASN A 69 -0.77 3.26 1.84
C ASN A 69 -1.01 2.27 3.00
N VAL A 70 -1.38 1.05 2.64
CA VAL A 70 -1.56 -0.09 3.54
C VAL A 70 -0.61 -1.24 3.18
N ALA A 71 0.36 -0.98 2.31
CA ALA A 71 1.31 -1.97 1.79
C ALA A 71 2.65 -1.91 2.50
N ARG A 72 3.55 -1.02 2.06
CA ARG A 72 4.89 -0.77 2.67
C ARG A 72 5.29 0.68 2.48
N GLY A 73 5.96 1.25 3.47
CA GLY A 73 6.43 2.64 3.46
C GLY A 73 7.37 2.96 2.32
N ASP A 74 8.29 2.05 1.98
CA ASP A 74 9.31 2.26 0.93
C ASP A 74 8.75 2.50 -0.48
N ILE A 75 7.46 2.24 -0.70
CA ILE A 75 6.82 2.46 -2.01
C ILE A 75 6.60 3.96 -2.28
N VAL A 76 6.59 4.77 -1.23
CA VAL A 76 6.29 6.21 -1.29
C VAL A 76 7.52 7.02 -0.89
N ASP A 77 7.87 8.01 -1.68
CA ASP A 77 8.79 9.06 -1.30
C ASP A 77 8.06 10.05 -0.36
N ASP A 78 8.39 10.01 0.93
CA ASP A 78 7.75 10.83 1.96
C ASP A 78 7.87 12.33 1.66
N GLU A 79 9.04 12.80 1.24
CA GLU A 79 9.27 14.22 0.95
C GLU A 79 8.40 14.69 -0.22
N ALA A 80 8.28 13.87 -1.25
CA ALA A 80 7.43 14.16 -2.40
C ALA A 80 5.94 14.19 -2.02
N LEU A 81 5.50 13.27 -1.15
CA LEU A 81 4.10 13.23 -0.70
C LEU A 81 3.77 14.40 0.24
N ILE A 82 4.69 14.78 1.14
CA ILE A 82 4.55 15.93 2.03
C ILE A 82 4.51 17.24 1.21
N ASP A 83 5.38 17.38 0.19
CA ASP A 83 5.32 18.52 -0.72
C ASP A 83 4.00 18.59 -1.48
N ALA A 84 3.49 17.47 -1.94
CA ALA A 84 2.19 17.38 -2.61
C ALA A 84 1.01 17.79 -1.70
N LEU A 85 1.06 17.46 -0.41
CA LEU A 85 0.11 17.96 0.60
C LEU A 85 0.22 19.48 0.74
N ASN A 86 1.45 20.01 0.82
CA ASN A 86 1.70 21.45 0.95
C ASN A 86 1.13 22.23 -0.24
N ARG A 87 1.32 21.75 -1.45
CA ARG A 87 0.82 22.34 -2.70
C ARG A 87 -0.68 22.07 -2.95
N ARG A 88 -1.33 21.31 -2.10
CA ARG A 88 -2.71 20.81 -2.29
C ARG A 88 -2.90 20.04 -3.61
N LYS A 89 -1.86 19.42 -4.11
CA LYS A 89 -1.92 18.45 -5.19
C LYS A 89 -2.59 17.17 -4.68
N VAL A 90 -2.17 16.72 -3.49
CA VAL A 90 -2.84 15.72 -2.68
C VAL A 90 -3.62 16.44 -1.57
N TYR A 91 -4.88 16.10 -1.38
CA TYR A 91 -5.74 16.68 -0.36
C TYR A 91 -5.55 16.02 1.01
N ALA A 92 -5.48 14.71 1.03
CA ALA A 92 -5.35 13.93 2.27
C ALA A 92 -4.54 12.66 2.05
N VAL A 93 -3.95 12.17 3.13
CA VAL A 93 -3.26 10.87 3.14
C VAL A 93 -3.76 10.00 4.28
N GLY A 94 -3.82 8.68 4.05
CA GLY A 94 -4.07 7.65 5.05
C GLY A 94 -2.95 6.62 5.03
N LEU A 95 -2.08 6.59 6.03
CA LEU A 95 -0.89 5.75 6.05
C LEU A 95 -0.95 4.80 7.26
N ASP A 96 -1.07 3.51 7.02
CA ASP A 96 -0.82 2.47 8.03
C ASP A 96 0.65 2.05 8.06
N VAL A 97 1.39 2.42 6.99
CA VAL A 97 2.82 2.15 6.81
C VAL A 97 3.52 3.38 6.27
N TYR A 98 4.77 3.62 6.69
CA TYR A 98 5.61 4.76 6.27
C TYR A 98 7.10 4.38 6.31
N LYS A 99 7.96 5.16 5.67
CA LYS A 99 9.40 4.91 5.69
C LYS A 99 9.95 4.97 7.12
N ASN A 100 10.96 4.13 7.37
CA ASN A 100 11.73 4.09 8.63
C ASN A 100 10.88 3.80 9.88
N GLU A 101 9.76 3.04 9.76
CA GLU A 101 9.00 2.62 10.95
C GLU A 101 9.92 2.13 12.08
N PRO A 102 9.66 2.52 13.33
CA PRO A 102 8.53 3.30 13.82
C PRO A 102 8.75 4.83 13.76
N ASN A 103 9.80 5.33 13.13
CA ASN A 103 10.18 6.75 13.11
C ASN A 103 9.44 7.48 11.97
N LEU A 104 8.27 8.01 12.26
CA LEU A 104 7.48 8.81 11.32
C LEU A 104 8.21 10.07 10.89
N ASN A 105 8.16 10.40 9.59
CA ASN A 105 8.61 11.71 9.11
C ASN A 105 7.73 12.82 9.73
N PRO A 106 8.31 13.75 10.53
CA PRO A 106 7.56 14.77 11.25
C PRO A 106 6.86 15.76 10.33
N GLY A 107 7.21 15.80 9.05
CA GLY A 107 6.56 16.62 8.03
C GLY A 107 5.07 16.35 7.91
N TYR A 108 4.64 15.11 8.11
CA TYR A 108 3.21 14.75 8.07
C TYR A 108 2.39 15.37 9.20
N LEU A 109 2.98 15.59 10.38
CA LEU A 109 2.29 16.10 11.57
C LEU A 109 1.77 17.54 11.42
N LYS A 110 2.21 18.25 10.38
CA LYS A 110 1.75 19.59 10.06
C LYS A 110 0.34 19.62 9.43
N TYR A 111 -0.14 18.48 8.94
CA TYR A 111 -1.38 18.40 8.17
C TYR A 111 -2.47 17.64 8.93
N LYS A 112 -3.58 18.32 9.22
CA LYS A 112 -4.79 17.69 9.81
C LYS A 112 -5.42 16.64 8.88
N SER A 113 -5.10 16.69 7.59
CA SER A 113 -5.54 15.76 6.57
C SER A 113 -4.60 14.54 6.43
N ALA A 114 -3.57 14.41 7.25
CA ALA A 114 -2.74 13.22 7.35
C ALA A 114 -3.26 12.32 8.48
N PHE A 115 -3.85 11.19 8.13
CA PHE A 115 -4.27 10.15 9.05
C PHE A 115 -3.22 9.06 9.09
N ILE A 116 -2.55 8.90 10.23
CA ILE A 116 -1.41 7.99 10.40
C ILE A 116 -1.75 6.94 11.45
N LEU A 117 -1.48 5.69 11.12
CA LEU A 117 -1.62 4.54 12.03
C LEU A 117 -0.27 3.85 12.22
N PRO A 118 -0.02 3.20 13.36
CA PRO A 118 1.25 2.54 13.65
C PRO A 118 1.26 1.08 13.19
N HIS A 119 1.04 0.82 11.89
CA HIS A 119 1.07 -0.51 11.25
C HIS A 119 0.09 -1.50 11.92
N LEU A 120 -1.19 -1.16 11.87
CA LEU A 120 -2.26 -1.91 12.57
C LEU A 120 -2.95 -2.98 11.72
N GLY A 121 -2.60 -3.15 10.45
CA GLY A 121 -3.31 -4.03 9.51
C GLY A 121 -3.54 -5.46 10.01
N SER A 122 -2.62 -6.01 10.85
CA SER A 122 -2.77 -7.33 11.46
C SER A 122 -2.78 -7.30 13.00
N ALA A 123 -3.07 -6.16 13.62
CA ALA A 123 -2.86 -5.95 15.07
C ALA A 123 -4.04 -6.36 15.94
N THR A 124 -4.84 -7.36 15.54
CA THR A 124 -5.82 -7.99 16.44
C THR A 124 -5.20 -9.15 17.21
N LYS A 125 -5.75 -9.47 18.37
CA LYS A 125 -5.31 -10.61 19.19
C LYS A 125 -5.42 -11.93 18.42
N GLU A 126 -6.53 -12.12 17.72
CA GLU A 126 -6.82 -13.31 16.93
C GLU A 126 -5.79 -13.49 15.81
N THR A 127 -5.56 -12.45 15.03
CA THR A 127 -4.61 -12.49 13.90
C THR A 127 -3.18 -12.73 14.39
N ARG A 128 -2.73 -12.01 15.43
CA ARG A 128 -1.38 -12.20 15.98
C ARG A 128 -1.19 -13.58 16.58
N THR A 129 -2.20 -14.12 17.25
CA THR A 129 -2.18 -15.50 17.77
C THR A 129 -2.10 -16.52 16.62
N ALA A 130 -2.89 -16.33 15.56
CA ALA A 130 -2.85 -17.21 14.39
C ALA A 130 -1.49 -17.17 13.68
N MET A 131 -0.88 -15.99 13.52
CA MET A 131 0.46 -15.84 12.95
C MET A 131 1.52 -16.55 13.80
N ALA A 132 1.46 -16.40 15.14
CA ALA A 132 2.40 -17.06 16.04
C ALA A 132 2.25 -18.58 15.98
N ASN A 133 1.03 -19.11 16.02
CA ASN A 133 0.77 -20.54 15.91
C ASN A 133 1.26 -21.11 14.58
N LEU A 134 1.00 -20.41 13.46
CA LEU A 134 1.49 -20.82 12.14
C LEU A 134 3.02 -20.92 12.10
N ALA A 135 3.73 -19.98 12.73
CA ALA A 135 5.19 -20.04 12.81
C ALA A 135 5.67 -21.24 13.63
N ILE A 136 5.02 -21.52 14.77
CA ILE A 136 5.32 -22.69 15.61
C ILE A 136 5.05 -23.99 14.84
N ASP A 137 3.90 -24.08 14.18
CA ASP A 137 3.52 -25.27 13.39
C ASP A 137 4.54 -25.57 12.28
N ASN A 138 5.03 -24.54 11.58
CA ASN A 138 6.07 -24.70 10.55
C ASN A 138 7.41 -25.17 11.15
N ILE A 139 7.80 -24.67 12.30
CA ILE A 139 9.00 -25.09 13.02
C ILE A 139 8.87 -26.56 13.43
N ASP A 140 7.76 -26.94 14.03
CA ASP A 140 7.48 -28.30 14.48
C ASP A 140 7.45 -29.28 13.29
N GLU A 141 6.82 -28.89 12.17
CA GLU A 141 6.78 -29.71 10.95
C GLU A 141 8.19 -29.91 10.38
N PHE A 142 8.98 -28.83 10.32
CA PHE A 142 10.37 -28.89 9.85
C PHE A 142 11.25 -29.84 10.70
N PHE A 143 11.15 -29.76 12.03
CA PHE A 143 11.92 -30.68 12.89
C PHE A 143 11.47 -32.13 12.80
N LYS A 144 10.22 -32.40 12.43
CA LYS A 144 9.69 -33.76 12.28
C LYS A 144 9.98 -34.38 10.92
N THR A 145 9.97 -33.56 9.86
CA THR A 145 9.97 -34.05 8.46
C THR A 145 11.14 -33.55 7.63
N GLY A 146 11.86 -32.53 8.07
CA GLY A 146 12.89 -31.83 7.30
C GLY A 146 12.34 -30.82 6.31
N ASP A 147 11.01 -30.60 6.28
CA ASP A 147 10.34 -29.64 5.40
C ASP A 147 9.11 -29.00 6.09
N CYS A 148 8.55 -27.93 5.54
CA CYS A 148 7.35 -27.31 6.05
C CYS A 148 6.49 -26.68 4.93
N LYS A 149 5.18 -26.58 5.18
CA LYS A 149 4.18 -26.16 4.17
C LYS A 149 4.37 -24.73 3.66
N ASN A 150 4.87 -23.85 4.51
CA ASN A 150 4.98 -22.42 4.19
C ASN A 150 6.43 -22.00 3.93
N LYS A 151 7.25 -22.90 3.41
CA LYS A 151 8.62 -22.63 2.99
C LYS A 151 8.66 -21.60 1.87
N VAL A 152 9.52 -20.60 1.98
CA VAL A 152 9.65 -19.49 1.01
C VAL A 152 10.89 -19.56 0.13
N ASN A 153 11.78 -20.54 0.37
CA ASN A 153 13.04 -20.76 -0.36
C ASN A 153 13.12 -22.21 -0.87
#